data_6edf0be2e071df318c921a68e407ae23
#
_entry.id   6edf0be2e071df318c921a68e407ae23
#
_cell.length_a   1.000
_cell.length_b   1.000
_cell.length_c   1.000
_cell.angle_alpha   90.00
_cell.angle_beta   90.00
_cell.angle_gamma   90.00
#
_symmetry.space_group_name_H-M   'P 1'
#
loop_
_entity.id
_entity.type
_entity.pdbx_description
1 polymer ?
#
loop_
_entity_poly.entity_id
_entity_poly.type
_entity_poly.pdbx_seq_one_letter_code
_entity_poly.pdbx_strand_id
1 'polypeptide(L)'
;MIEFKNGFYADVRTEDRSRTVISYTDGILQEMKTSVECRAFLRVYDGRMWYYASVTDLVHLQKTLDGLYAAATPNAQILDDPVVRRFERNRDTALRFADCSVRDIPAGEKQALLLSYLPLLSEDSCVTTHKGLYLDRNSLFHFQSSLGADITYDYQTCGL
;
A
#
# COMPACT_ATOMS: atom_id res chain seq x y z
N MET A 1 -9.94 13.07 11.02
CA MET A 1 -10.95 12.81 9.98
C MET A 1 -10.64 13.74 8.83
N ILE A 2 -10.67 13.27 7.58
CA ILE A 2 -10.44 14.11 6.39
C ILE A 2 -11.71 14.89 6.08
N GLU A 3 -11.57 16.19 5.85
CA GLU A 3 -12.67 17.08 5.48
C GLU A 3 -12.59 17.36 3.97
N PHE A 4 -13.67 17.04 3.27
CA PHE A 4 -13.79 17.28 1.83
C PHE A 4 -14.54 18.58 1.56
N LYS A 5 -14.06 19.39 0.60
CA LYS A 5 -14.69 20.66 0.21
C LYS A 5 -15.71 20.45 -0.90
N ASN A 6 -16.79 21.23 -0.85
CA ASN A 6 -17.79 21.29 -1.92
C ASN A 6 -17.20 21.91 -3.20
N GLY A 7 -17.76 21.55 -4.34
CA GLY A 7 -17.30 22.02 -5.65
C GLY A 7 -16.16 21.22 -6.24
N PHE A 8 -15.77 20.11 -5.62
CA PHE A 8 -14.72 19.21 -6.10
C PHE A 8 -15.12 17.75 -5.90
N TYR A 9 -14.61 16.87 -6.75
CA TYR A 9 -14.43 15.49 -6.34
C TYR A 9 -13.03 15.35 -5.74
N ALA A 10 -12.93 14.65 -4.62
CA ALA A 10 -11.65 14.35 -4.02
C ALA A 10 -11.64 12.97 -3.41
N ASP A 11 -10.49 12.32 -3.41
CA ASP A 11 -10.24 11.07 -2.70
C ASP A 11 -8.86 11.02 -2.07
N VAL A 12 -8.78 10.22 -1.02
CA VAL A 12 -7.56 9.97 -0.26
C VAL A 12 -7.43 8.46 -0.08
N ARG A 13 -6.30 7.90 -0.46
CA ARG A 13 -5.91 6.53 -0.18
C ARG A 13 -4.67 6.51 0.68
N THR A 14 -4.75 5.87 1.84
CA THR A 14 -3.59 5.57 2.67
C THR A 14 -3.18 4.11 2.53
N GLU A 15 -1.91 3.83 2.68
CA GLU A 15 -1.33 2.48 2.76
C GLU A 15 -0.37 2.43 3.95
N ASP A 16 -0.61 1.48 4.87
CA ASP A 16 0.37 1.03 5.86
C ASP A 16 0.92 -0.30 5.38
N ARG A 17 2.21 -0.33 5.03
CA ARG A 17 2.88 -1.47 4.41
C ARG A 17 4.02 -1.97 5.27
N SER A 18 4.00 -3.26 5.57
CA SER A 18 5.14 -4.02 6.08
C SER A 18 5.73 -4.90 4.97
N ARG A 19 7.06 -5.00 4.92
CA ARG A 19 7.78 -5.85 3.98
C ARG A 19 8.99 -6.48 4.67
N THR A 20 9.18 -7.78 4.47
CA THR A 20 10.40 -8.49 4.87
C THR A 20 11.13 -9.00 3.63
N VAL A 21 12.45 -8.83 3.62
CA VAL A 21 13.36 -9.39 2.61
C VAL A 21 14.45 -10.14 3.36
N ILE A 22 14.68 -11.40 2.97
CA ILE A 22 15.80 -12.21 3.47
C ILE A 22 16.45 -12.86 2.26
N SER A 23 17.75 -12.68 2.07
CA SER A 23 18.46 -13.27 0.94
C SER A 23 19.77 -13.91 1.35
N TYR A 24 20.07 -15.03 0.70
CA TYR A 24 21.30 -15.79 0.84
C TYR A 24 21.93 -16.02 -0.52
N THR A 25 23.25 -16.02 -0.55
CA THR A 25 24.05 -16.47 -1.69
C THR A 25 25.10 -17.45 -1.18
N ASP A 26 25.13 -18.65 -1.74
CA ASP A 26 26.07 -19.72 -1.37
C ASP A 26 26.09 -19.98 0.14
N GLY A 27 24.93 -20.00 0.78
CA GLY A 27 24.75 -20.19 2.22
C GLY A 27 25.10 -18.97 3.09
N ILE A 28 25.55 -17.85 2.51
CA ILE A 28 25.94 -16.64 3.24
C ILE A 28 24.78 -15.64 3.21
N LEU A 29 24.36 -15.17 4.39
CA LEU A 29 23.35 -14.14 4.53
C LEU A 29 23.81 -12.83 3.86
N GLN A 30 23.04 -12.32 2.92
CA GLN A 30 23.29 -11.06 2.23
C GLN A 30 22.42 -9.92 2.78
N GLU A 31 21.15 -10.21 3.01
CA GLU A 31 20.21 -9.23 3.52
C GLU A 31 19.18 -9.90 4.45
N MET A 32 18.86 -9.24 5.55
CA MET A 32 17.73 -9.55 6.42
C MET A 32 17.15 -8.23 6.90
N LYS A 33 16.02 -7.81 6.32
CA LYS A 33 15.44 -6.51 6.58
C LYS A 33 13.93 -6.59 6.65
N THR A 34 13.35 -6.01 7.70
CA THR A 34 11.92 -5.69 7.78
C THR A 34 11.77 -4.17 7.75
N SER A 35 10.90 -3.66 6.89
CA SER A 35 10.58 -2.24 6.79
C SER A 35 9.08 -2.03 6.94
N VAL A 36 8.70 -0.92 7.59
CA VAL A 36 7.33 -0.45 7.69
C VAL A 36 7.28 0.95 7.08
N GLU A 37 6.35 1.16 6.16
CA GLU A 37 6.16 2.41 5.45
C GLU A 37 4.68 2.79 5.47
N CYS A 38 4.40 4.04 5.85
CA CYS A 38 3.08 4.63 5.71
C CYS A 38 3.12 5.69 4.61
N ARG A 39 2.12 5.69 3.74
CA ARG A 39 2.00 6.68 2.67
C ARG A 39 0.56 6.97 2.33
N ALA A 40 0.34 8.13 1.72
CA ALA A 40 -0.96 8.50 1.19
C ALA A 40 -0.83 9.03 -0.24
N PHE A 41 -1.89 8.79 -1.01
CA PHE A 41 -2.12 9.37 -2.31
C PHE A 41 -3.44 10.13 -2.28
N LEU A 42 -3.38 11.43 -2.60
CA LEU A 42 -4.51 12.35 -2.57
C LEU A 42 -4.80 12.86 -3.97
N ARG A 43 -6.09 12.97 -4.32
CA ARG A 43 -6.52 13.52 -5.59
C ARG A 43 -7.65 14.52 -5.40
N VAL A 44 -7.65 15.55 -6.23
CA VAL A 44 -8.73 16.53 -6.39
C VAL A 44 -9.04 16.66 -7.88
N TYR A 45 -10.30 16.65 -8.25
CA TYR A 45 -10.79 16.90 -9.61
C TYR A 45 -11.79 18.07 -9.60
N ASP A 46 -11.59 19.01 -10.49
CA ASP A 46 -12.39 20.24 -10.60
C ASP A 46 -13.39 20.25 -11.77
N GLY A 47 -13.49 19.13 -12.51
CA GLY A 47 -14.30 19.00 -13.70
C GLY A 47 -13.52 19.24 -15.00
N ARG A 48 -12.23 19.64 -14.90
CA ARG A 48 -11.32 19.86 -16.04
C ARG A 48 -9.99 19.15 -15.86
N MET A 49 -9.40 19.26 -14.66
CA MET A 49 -8.08 18.75 -14.39
C MET A 49 -8.05 17.94 -13.08
N TRP A 50 -7.11 16.99 -13.02
CA TRP A 50 -6.76 16.27 -11.83
C TRP A 50 -5.53 16.89 -11.18
N TYR A 51 -5.62 17.11 -9.88
CA TYR A 51 -4.51 17.52 -9.02
C TYR A 51 -4.24 16.39 -8.05
N TYR A 52 -2.98 16.01 -7.86
CA TYR A 52 -2.62 14.92 -6.96
C TYR A 52 -1.31 15.15 -6.23
N ALA A 53 -1.21 14.52 -5.06
CA ALA A 53 -0.01 14.47 -4.25
C ALA A 53 0.19 13.08 -3.68
N SER A 54 1.45 12.68 -3.54
CA SER A 54 1.85 11.49 -2.80
C SER A 54 2.72 11.93 -1.63
N VAL A 55 2.40 11.49 -0.42
CA VAL A 55 3.09 11.89 0.81
C VAL A 55 3.32 10.70 1.73
N THR A 56 4.35 10.80 2.56
CA THR A 56 4.65 9.85 3.64
C THR A 56 4.30 10.42 5.03
N ASP A 57 4.08 11.71 5.12
CA ASP A 57 3.61 12.38 6.33
C ASP A 57 2.09 12.33 6.39
N LEU A 58 1.56 11.37 7.15
CA LEU A 58 0.12 11.19 7.32
C LEU A 58 -0.50 12.17 8.34
N VAL A 59 0.31 12.85 9.15
CA VAL A 59 -0.18 13.82 10.14
C VAL A 59 -0.76 15.06 9.45
N HIS A 60 -0.17 15.47 8.32
CA HIS A 60 -0.53 16.68 7.60
C HIS A 60 -1.36 16.45 6.34
N LEU A 61 -2.09 15.32 6.25
CA LEU A 61 -2.91 14.98 5.07
C LEU A 61 -3.91 16.08 4.71
N GLN A 62 -4.61 16.66 5.70
CA GLN A 62 -5.57 17.74 5.45
C GLN A 62 -4.89 18.96 4.83
N LYS A 63 -3.73 19.36 5.34
CA LYS A 63 -2.96 20.48 4.77
C LYS A 63 -2.55 20.23 3.33
N THR A 64 -2.15 19.00 3.00
CA THR A 64 -1.82 18.62 1.63
C THR A 64 -3.05 18.68 0.73
N LEU A 65 -4.19 18.15 1.19
CA LEU A 65 -5.46 18.21 0.47
C LEU A 65 -5.92 19.65 0.24
N ASP A 66 -5.79 20.51 1.25
CA ASP A 66 -6.08 21.94 1.16
C ASP A 66 -5.20 22.66 0.12
N GLY A 67 -3.94 22.25 0.01
CA GLY A 67 -3.03 22.75 -1.05
C GLY A 67 -3.51 22.37 -2.46
N LEU A 68 -4.03 21.15 -2.65
CA LEU A 68 -4.61 20.73 -3.93
C LEU A 68 -5.88 21.52 -4.25
N TYR A 69 -6.76 21.75 -3.26
CA TYR A 69 -7.95 22.60 -3.46
C TYR A 69 -7.59 24.03 -3.82
N ALA A 70 -6.51 24.57 -3.25
CA ALA A 70 -6.07 25.96 -3.57
C ALA A 70 -5.55 26.09 -5.02
N ALA A 71 -5.07 25.01 -5.62
CA ALA A 71 -4.62 24.97 -7.01
C ALA A 71 -5.76 24.73 -8.01
N ALA A 72 -6.90 24.21 -7.55
CA ALA A 72 -8.04 23.81 -8.37
C ALA A 72 -9.12 24.92 -8.39
N THR A 73 -9.99 24.87 -9.39
CA THR A 73 -11.12 25.82 -9.52
C THR A 73 -12.43 25.14 -9.10
N PRO A 74 -13.17 25.67 -8.11
CA PRO A 74 -14.43 25.07 -7.69
C PRO A 74 -15.47 25.00 -8.82
N ASN A 75 -16.14 23.85 -8.96
CA ASN A 75 -17.22 23.62 -9.90
C ASN A 75 -18.50 23.24 -9.15
N ALA A 76 -19.48 24.13 -9.11
CA ALA A 76 -20.74 23.89 -8.42
C ALA A 76 -21.54 22.69 -8.98
N GLN A 77 -21.29 22.31 -10.24
CA GLN A 77 -21.93 21.18 -10.92
C GLN A 77 -21.07 19.92 -10.97
N ILE A 78 -20.04 19.81 -10.13
CA ILE A 78 -19.09 18.68 -10.13
C ILE A 78 -19.78 17.32 -10.00
N LEU A 79 -20.88 17.23 -9.27
CA LEU A 79 -21.63 15.99 -9.07
C LEU A 79 -22.36 15.52 -10.34
N ASP A 80 -22.59 16.42 -11.30
CA ASP A 80 -23.21 16.11 -12.59
C ASP A 80 -22.16 15.76 -13.66
N ASP A 81 -20.89 15.95 -13.37
CA ASP A 81 -19.78 15.63 -14.26
C ASP A 81 -19.77 14.12 -14.62
N PRO A 82 -19.68 13.77 -15.94
CA PRO A 82 -19.72 12.38 -16.38
C PRO A 82 -18.62 11.49 -15.80
N VAL A 83 -17.46 12.03 -15.42
CA VAL A 83 -16.37 11.30 -14.75
C VAL A 83 -16.77 11.00 -13.32
N VAL A 84 -17.27 12.01 -12.59
CA VAL A 84 -17.61 11.90 -11.17
C VAL A 84 -18.82 10.98 -10.96
N ARG A 85 -19.80 10.99 -11.87
CA ARG A 85 -20.98 10.11 -11.82
C ARG A 85 -20.66 8.62 -11.96
N ARG A 86 -19.47 8.26 -12.43
CA ARG A 86 -19.01 6.86 -12.56
C ARG A 86 -18.39 6.32 -11.28
N PHE A 87 -18.03 7.18 -10.31
CA PHE A 87 -17.44 6.71 -9.06
C PHE A 87 -18.51 6.17 -8.13
N GLU A 88 -18.23 5.00 -7.58
CA GLU A 88 -19.11 4.35 -6.63
C GLU A 88 -18.95 4.93 -5.22
N ARG A 89 -19.95 4.69 -4.38
CA ARG A 89 -20.06 5.23 -3.00
C ARG A 89 -20.07 4.10 -1.99
N ASN A 90 -19.20 3.11 -2.18
CA ASN A 90 -19.18 1.91 -1.36
C ASN A 90 -18.57 2.21 0.01
N ARG A 91 -19.11 1.54 1.04
CA ARG A 91 -18.54 1.49 2.39
C ARG A 91 -18.39 0.05 2.77
N ASP A 92 -17.16 -0.38 3.02
CA ASP A 92 -16.89 -1.79 3.33
C ASP A 92 -15.55 -1.95 4.07
N THR A 93 -15.43 -3.08 4.78
CA THR A 93 -14.19 -3.50 5.41
C THR A 93 -13.94 -4.96 5.05
N ALA A 94 -12.90 -5.22 4.26
CA ALA A 94 -12.53 -6.53 3.74
C ALA A 94 -11.12 -6.91 4.19
N LEU A 95 -10.97 -7.31 5.45
CA LEU A 95 -9.71 -7.76 6.03
C LEU A 95 -9.61 -9.28 5.94
N ARG A 96 -8.92 -9.76 4.90
CA ARG A 96 -8.75 -11.20 4.63
C ARG A 96 -7.62 -11.84 5.42
N PHE A 97 -6.67 -11.03 5.88
CA PHE A 97 -5.45 -11.47 6.53
C PHE A 97 -5.34 -10.98 7.98
N ALA A 98 -6.43 -10.51 8.58
CA ALA A 98 -6.45 -10.02 9.97
C ALA A 98 -5.94 -11.05 10.97
N ASP A 99 -6.33 -12.34 10.79
CA ASP A 99 -5.98 -13.43 11.69
C ASP A 99 -4.72 -14.23 11.26
N CYS A 100 -4.13 -13.90 10.09
CA CYS A 100 -3.00 -14.65 9.54
C CYS A 100 -2.01 -13.73 8.79
N SER A 101 -1.71 -12.59 9.38
CA SER A 101 -0.82 -11.60 8.77
C SER A 101 0.65 -12.08 8.80
N VAL A 102 1.33 -12.06 7.65
CA VAL A 102 2.78 -12.29 7.59
C VAL A 102 3.57 -11.21 8.35
N ARG A 103 2.95 -10.06 8.61
CA ARG A 103 3.54 -8.99 9.42
C ARG A 103 3.83 -9.46 10.84
N ASP A 104 3.00 -10.34 11.39
CA ASP A 104 3.06 -10.79 12.78
C ASP A 104 4.02 -11.98 12.97
N ILE A 105 4.48 -12.58 11.87
CA ILE A 105 5.45 -13.68 11.90
C ILE A 105 6.85 -13.10 12.13
N PRO A 106 7.59 -13.57 13.18
CA PRO A 106 8.94 -13.12 13.45
C PRO A 106 9.90 -13.37 12.27
N ALA A 107 10.82 -12.43 12.04
CA ALA A 107 11.78 -12.55 10.95
C ALA A 107 12.66 -13.79 11.05
N GLY A 108 12.94 -14.27 12.29
CA GLY A 108 13.68 -15.52 12.52
C GLY A 108 12.94 -16.77 12.03
N GLU A 109 11.61 -16.82 12.13
CA GLU A 109 10.83 -17.94 11.60
C GLU A 109 10.83 -17.94 10.06
N LYS A 110 10.72 -16.77 9.45
CA LYS A 110 10.83 -16.58 7.99
C LYS A 110 12.22 -17.00 7.49
N GLN A 111 13.26 -16.65 8.24
CA GLN A 111 14.63 -17.06 7.96
C GLN A 111 14.78 -18.59 8.07
N ALA A 112 14.27 -19.20 9.13
CA ALA A 112 14.31 -20.64 9.33
C ALA A 112 13.61 -21.39 8.19
N LEU A 113 12.47 -20.87 7.72
CA LEU A 113 11.79 -21.41 6.54
C LEU A 113 12.69 -21.37 5.32
N LEU A 114 13.30 -20.22 4.98
CA LEU A 114 14.21 -20.10 3.84
C LEU A 114 15.42 -21.06 3.98
N LEU A 115 16.02 -21.12 5.17
CA LEU A 115 17.17 -21.99 5.44
C LEU A 115 16.84 -23.48 5.26
N SER A 116 15.60 -23.91 5.45
CA SER A 116 15.18 -25.30 5.23
C SER A 116 15.21 -25.73 3.76
N TYR A 117 15.14 -24.77 2.83
CA TYR A 117 15.20 -25.04 1.39
C TYR A 117 16.59 -24.88 0.78
N LEU A 118 17.50 -24.10 1.39
CA LEU A 118 18.84 -23.85 0.81
C LEU A 118 19.66 -25.12 0.54
N PRO A 119 19.68 -26.16 1.41
CA PRO A 119 20.43 -27.38 1.12
C PRO A 119 20.01 -28.07 -0.18
N LEU A 120 18.73 -28.01 -0.54
CA LEU A 120 18.19 -28.61 -1.77
C LEU A 120 18.81 -27.98 -3.03
N LEU A 121 19.24 -26.72 -2.95
CA LEU A 121 19.83 -25.99 -4.09
C LEU A 121 21.28 -26.40 -4.34
N SER A 122 21.97 -27.03 -3.38
CA SER A 122 23.38 -27.43 -3.45
C SER A 122 23.57 -28.95 -3.51
N GLU A 123 22.50 -29.73 -3.69
CA GLU A 123 22.61 -31.20 -3.76
C GLU A 123 23.35 -31.70 -5.00
N ASP A 124 23.25 -30.98 -6.12
CA ASP A 124 23.95 -31.34 -7.35
C ASP A 124 25.32 -30.68 -7.42
N SER A 125 26.38 -31.51 -7.62
CA SER A 125 27.76 -31.07 -7.73
C SER A 125 28.03 -30.14 -8.92
N CYS A 126 27.11 -30.05 -9.90
CA CYS A 126 27.16 -29.11 -11.02
C CYS A 126 26.73 -27.69 -10.64
N VAL A 127 26.08 -27.50 -9.47
CA VAL A 127 25.70 -26.19 -8.99
C VAL A 127 26.89 -25.48 -8.39
N THR A 128 27.38 -24.46 -9.07
CA THR A 128 28.55 -23.66 -8.63
C THR A 128 28.17 -22.45 -7.79
N THR A 129 26.92 -21.98 -7.90
CA THR A 129 26.38 -20.86 -7.15
C THR A 129 24.87 -21.02 -7.01
N HIS A 130 24.33 -20.70 -5.83
CA HIS A 130 22.89 -20.72 -5.58
C HIS A 130 22.45 -19.51 -4.77
N LYS A 131 21.21 -19.08 -4.98
CA LYS A 131 20.59 -17.96 -4.24
C LYS A 131 19.25 -18.39 -3.68
N GLY A 132 19.00 -18.05 -2.44
CA GLY A 132 17.69 -18.11 -1.81
C GLY A 132 17.18 -16.73 -1.47
N LEU A 133 15.91 -16.49 -1.75
CA LEU A 133 15.22 -15.22 -1.44
C LEU A 133 13.88 -15.53 -0.78
N TYR A 134 13.68 -14.98 0.40
CA TYR A 134 12.35 -14.84 0.99
C TYR A 134 11.89 -13.41 0.85
N LEU A 135 10.67 -13.23 0.39
CA LEU A 135 10.03 -11.93 0.26
C LEU A 135 8.58 -12.00 0.75
N ASP A 136 8.20 -11.17 1.68
CA ASP A 136 6.80 -10.94 1.99
C ASP A 136 6.42 -9.48 1.97
N ARG A 137 5.13 -9.25 1.88
CA ARG A 137 4.51 -7.94 2.00
C ARG A 137 3.09 -8.10 2.55
N ASN A 138 2.77 -7.28 3.55
CA ASN A 138 1.40 -7.03 3.99
C ASN A 138 1.12 -5.54 3.87
N SER A 139 -0.01 -5.17 3.30
CA SER A 139 -0.46 -3.79 3.14
C SER A 139 -1.90 -3.65 3.62
N LEU A 140 -2.14 -2.68 4.48
CA LEU A 140 -3.47 -2.23 4.88
C LEU A 140 -3.78 -0.94 4.13
N PHE A 141 -4.88 -0.93 3.39
CA PHE A 141 -5.34 0.23 2.64
C PHE A 141 -6.60 0.80 3.26
N HIS A 142 -6.68 2.13 3.27
CA HIS A 142 -7.90 2.84 3.58
C HIS A 142 -8.17 3.88 2.49
N PHE A 143 -9.35 3.82 1.88
CA PHE A 143 -9.80 4.71 0.82
C PHE A 143 -11.02 5.48 1.26
N GLN A 144 -10.97 6.82 1.14
CA GLN A 144 -12.09 7.72 1.42
C GLN A 144 -12.29 8.67 0.24
N SER A 145 -13.54 9.03 -0.05
CA SER A 145 -13.86 10.01 -1.08
C SER A 145 -14.92 11.03 -0.64
N SER A 146 -14.93 12.17 -1.34
CA SER A 146 -15.95 13.23 -1.16
C SER A 146 -17.37 12.77 -1.51
N LEU A 147 -17.53 11.66 -2.21
CA LEU A 147 -18.83 11.04 -2.50
C LEU A 147 -19.32 10.13 -1.38
N GLY A 148 -18.52 9.94 -0.31
CA GLY A 148 -18.87 9.13 0.84
C GLY A 148 -18.43 7.67 0.74
N ALA A 149 -17.57 7.31 -0.21
CA ALA A 149 -16.89 6.02 -0.16
C ALA A 149 -15.96 5.96 1.06
N ASP A 150 -15.94 4.81 1.72
CA ASP A 150 -15.09 4.54 2.89
C ASP A 150 -14.79 3.04 2.92
N ILE A 151 -13.61 2.65 2.43
CA ILE A 151 -13.25 1.26 2.19
C ILE A 151 -11.92 0.96 2.86
N THR A 152 -11.90 -0.05 3.71
CA THR A 152 -10.67 -0.60 4.31
C THR A 152 -10.47 -2.03 3.80
N TYR A 153 -9.28 -2.32 3.28
CA TYR A 153 -8.93 -3.66 2.83
C TYR A 153 -7.45 -3.94 3.03
N ASP A 154 -7.12 -5.20 3.14
CA ASP A 154 -5.74 -5.66 3.22
C ASP A 154 -5.33 -6.45 1.96
N TYR A 155 -4.03 -6.53 1.77
CA TYR A 155 -3.41 -7.30 0.71
C TYR A 155 -2.11 -7.92 1.21
N GLN A 156 -1.88 -9.19 0.89
CA GLN A 156 -0.69 -9.90 1.33
C GLN A 156 -0.10 -10.76 0.23
N THR A 157 1.22 -10.79 0.17
CA THR A 157 1.99 -11.71 -0.66
C THR A 157 3.14 -12.28 0.14
N CYS A 158 3.50 -13.52 -0.18
CA CYS A 158 4.66 -14.21 0.36
C CYS A 158 5.25 -15.08 -0.75
N GLY A 159 6.58 -15.19 -0.80
CA GLY A 159 7.28 -16.01 -1.78
C GLY A 159 8.70 -16.40 -1.32
N LEU A 160 9.12 -17.54 -1.85
CA LEU A 160 10.46 -18.09 -1.79
C LEU A 160 11.00 -18.26 -3.19
#